data_78a7a967811e86bc9c76fb8d25de4f6d
#
_entry.id   78a7a967811e86bc9c76fb8d25de4f6d
#
_cell.length_a   1.000
_cell.length_b   1.000
_cell.length_c   1.000
_cell.angle_alpha   90.00
_cell.angle_beta   90.00
_cell.angle_gamma   90.00
#
_symmetry.space_group_name_H-M   'P 1'
#
loop_
_entity.id
_entity.type
_entity.pdbx_description
1 polymer ?
#
loop_
_entity_poly.entity_id
_entity_poly.type
_entity_poly.pdbx_seq_one_letter_code
_entity_poly.pdbx_strand_id
1 'polypeptide(L)'
;MHRCVISQEEVQSFIERCLTTVGAKPHHASSLAEVLVTADCRGHYSHGLNRMDMYLKDIQTGVCAVEGEPVVEKESAATALVDGKNLLGPVVGNFCMNLAIRKAKEVGIGWVVAHDSNHFGIAGYYSMEALKENMIGMSFTNTSPLVVPTRGKERTLGTNPLSVAAPAQHGDSFVLDTATSAVALGKVELNERRGDPIPDGWGCDPQGHLTTDPTSVLKGGGLVPIGGXXXXXXXXXXXXXXXXXXXXXXXXXXXXXXXXXXXXXXXXGMMVEVFCGILAGAQYSKYVRTWKVTDRAANLGQCFVAINPENFAPGFNERMSDLLSIQRDQDPADPGSPVLAPGDPERINMKKCEEMGGIPYHINVVNYINDYAKKIGVSQLLPCDKIVSI
;
A
#
# COMPACT_ATOMS: atom_id res chain seq x y z
N MET A 1 -14.77 -15.31 -16.42
CA MET A 1 -15.15 -15.04 -15.01
C MET A 1 -16.29 -14.03 -15.00
N HIS A 2 -17.34 -14.29 -14.20
CA HIS A 2 -18.48 -13.38 -14.12
C HIS A 2 -18.14 -12.20 -13.21
N ARG A 3 -18.16 -11.01 -13.78
CA ARG A 3 -17.94 -9.76 -13.07
C ARG A 3 -19.20 -8.90 -13.10
N CYS A 4 -19.42 -8.21 -12.02
CA CYS A 4 -20.55 -7.34 -11.78
C CYS A 4 -20.04 -5.91 -11.74
N VAL A 5 -20.50 -5.05 -12.65
CA VAL A 5 -20.08 -3.65 -12.71
C VAL A 5 -21.01 -2.82 -11.82
N ILE A 6 -20.43 -2.09 -10.87
CA ILE A 6 -21.18 -1.27 -9.91
C ILE A 6 -20.62 0.16 -9.97
N SER A 7 -21.49 1.16 -10.02
CA SER A 7 -21.05 2.55 -10.10
C SER A 7 -20.22 2.94 -8.86
N GLN A 8 -19.28 3.87 -9.04
CA GLN A 8 -18.43 4.34 -7.95
C GLN A 8 -19.28 4.95 -6.83
N GLU A 9 -20.31 5.71 -7.20
CA GLU A 9 -21.23 6.37 -6.27
C GLU A 9 -21.97 5.35 -5.40
N GLU A 10 -22.44 4.25 -6.00
CA GLU A 10 -23.13 3.20 -5.21
C GLU A 10 -22.16 2.48 -4.28
N VAL A 11 -20.94 2.17 -4.74
CA VAL A 11 -19.94 1.52 -3.88
C VAL A 11 -19.63 2.45 -2.69
N GLN A 12 -19.41 3.74 -2.94
CA GLN A 12 -19.12 4.72 -1.89
C GLN A 12 -20.27 4.81 -0.90
N SER A 13 -21.49 5.02 -1.40
CA SER A 13 -22.69 5.14 -0.59
C SER A 13 -22.94 3.88 0.26
N PHE A 14 -22.72 2.71 -0.33
CA PHE A 14 -22.84 1.43 0.38
C PHE A 14 -21.84 1.31 1.54
N ILE A 15 -20.58 1.65 1.29
CA ILE A 15 -19.54 1.61 2.35
C ILE A 15 -19.91 2.58 3.47
N GLU A 16 -20.35 3.80 3.12
CA GLU A 16 -20.77 4.81 4.10
C GLU A 16 -21.95 4.30 4.94
N ARG A 17 -22.97 3.68 4.31
CA ARG A 17 -24.11 3.09 5.03
C ARG A 17 -23.64 2.04 6.03
N CYS A 18 -22.74 1.16 5.60
CA CYS A 18 -22.24 0.08 6.48
C CYS A 18 -21.48 0.68 7.68
N LEU A 19 -20.59 1.65 7.43
CA LEU A 19 -19.76 2.26 8.48
C LEU A 19 -20.59 3.06 9.48
N THR A 20 -21.56 3.83 8.99
CA THR A 20 -22.43 4.62 9.88
C THR A 20 -23.34 3.71 10.72
N THR A 21 -23.78 2.59 10.17
CA THR A 21 -24.58 1.61 10.90
C THR A 21 -23.82 1.01 12.09
N VAL A 22 -22.50 0.83 11.96
CA VAL A 22 -21.68 0.32 13.08
C VAL A 22 -21.12 1.41 13.98
N GLY A 23 -21.53 2.67 13.76
CA GLY A 23 -21.25 3.78 14.69
C GLY A 23 -20.26 4.84 14.21
N ALA A 24 -19.68 4.70 13.02
CA ALA A 24 -18.75 5.71 12.51
C ALA A 24 -19.49 7.02 12.22
N LYS A 25 -18.89 8.15 12.54
CA LYS A 25 -19.43 9.46 12.18
C LYS A 25 -19.46 9.61 10.65
N PRO A 26 -20.44 10.31 10.06
CA PRO A 26 -20.55 10.41 8.60
C PRO A 26 -19.29 10.86 7.90
N HIS A 27 -18.58 11.86 8.41
CA HIS A 27 -17.34 12.35 7.77
C HIS A 27 -16.19 11.33 7.86
N HIS A 28 -16.15 10.53 8.93
CA HIS A 28 -15.18 9.43 9.06
C HIS A 28 -15.52 8.31 8.05
N ALA A 29 -16.81 8.00 7.93
CA ALA A 29 -17.28 6.98 6.99
C ALA A 29 -16.96 7.39 5.55
N SER A 30 -17.19 8.66 5.20
CA SER A 30 -16.90 9.18 3.87
C SER A 30 -15.39 9.14 3.58
N SER A 31 -14.53 9.53 4.54
CA SER A 31 -13.07 9.46 4.38
C SER A 31 -12.60 8.03 4.06
N LEU A 32 -13.12 7.04 4.75
CA LEU A 32 -12.73 5.64 4.48
C LEU A 32 -13.32 5.16 3.15
N ALA A 33 -14.59 5.49 2.87
CA ALA A 33 -15.25 5.07 1.63
C ALA A 33 -14.49 5.58 0.40
N GLU A 34 -14.07 6.84 0.43
CA GLU A 34 -13.31 7.46 -0.66
C GLU A 34 -11.99 6.73 -0.93
N VAL A 35 -11.25 6.38 0.13
CA VAL A 35 -9.99 5.64 0.00
C VAL A 35 -10.23 4.25 -0.61
N LEU A 36 -11.26 3.52 -0.14
CA LEU A 36 -11.56 2.18 -0.63
C LEU A 36 -12.01 2.19 -2.11
N VAL A 37 -12.87 3.15 -2.48
CA VAL A 37 -13.31 3.31 -3.88
C VAL A 37 -12.13 3.68 -4.77
N THR A 38 -11.28 4.61 -4.32
CA THR A 38 -10.07 5.00 -5.06
C THR A 38 -9.16 3.77 -5.28
N ALA A 39 -8.98 2.94 -4.26
CA ALA A 39 -8.16 1.72 -4.38
C ALA A 39 -8.73 0.79 -5.46
N ASP A 40 -10.05 0.55 -5.46
CA ASP A 40 -10.68 -0.32 -6.44
C ASP A 40 -10.60 0.25 -7.86
N CYS A 41 -10.85 1.55 -8.02
CA CYS A 41 -10.74 2.22 -9.32
C CYS A 41 -9.33 2.14 -9.89
N ARG A 42 -8.32 2.18 -9.03
CA ARG A 42 -6.92 2.08 -9.42
C ARG A 42 -6.48 0.61 -9.62
N GLY A 43 -7.37 -0.36 -9.40
CA GLY A 43 -7.07 -1.79 -9.61
C GLY A 43 -6.50 -2.48 -8.37
N HIS A 44 -6.44 -1.79 -7.24
CA HIS A 44 -5.94 -2.34 -5.98
C HIS A 44 -7.06 -2.99 -5.18
N TYR A 45 -7.78 -3.93 -5.79
CA TYR A 45 -8.95 -4.62 -5.19
C TYR A 45 -8.65 -5.27 -3.82
N SER A 46 -7.39 -5.56 -3.54
CA SER A 46 -6.98 -6.10 -2.22
C SER A 46 -7.08 -5.06 -1.10
N HIS A 47 -7.21 -3.77 -1.44
CA HIS A 47 -7.26 -2.66 -0.49
C HIS A 47 -8.54 -1.83 -0.62
N GLY A 48 -9.49 -2.27 -1.42
CA GLY A 48 -10.78 -1.61 -1.62
C GLY A 48 -11.90 -2.29 -0.84
N LEU A 49 -13.04 -2.45 -1.49
CA LEU A 49 -14.25 -3.04 -0.91
C LEU A 49 -13.98 -4.38 -0.20
N ASN A 50 -13.04 -5.16 -0.70
CA ASN A 50 -12.61 -6.43 -0.09
C ASN A 50 -12.10 -6.30 1.35
N ARG A 51 -11.76 -5.08 1.80
CA ARG A 51 -11.24 -4.84 3.16
C ARG A 51 -12.27 -4.24 4.10
N MET A 52 -13.47 -3.92 3.60
CA MET A 52 -14.49 -3.26 4.40
C MET A 52 -14.80 -4.01 5.69
N ASP A 53 -14.90 -5.33 5.63
CA ASP A 53 -15.22 -6.17 6.79
C ASP A 53 -14.22 -5.99 7.95
N MET A 54 -12.95 -5.79 7.62
CA MET A 54 -11.89 -5.59 8.62
C MET A 54 -12.14 -4.28 9.41
N TYR A 55 -12.44 -3.21 8.70
CA TYR A 55 -12.73 -1.92 9.34
C TYR A 55 -14.00 -1.98 10.18
N LEU A 56 -15.05 -2.61 9.64
CA LEU A 56 -16.31 -2.78 10.37
C LEU A 56 -16.07 -3.57 11.67
N LYS A 57 -15.27 -4.63 11.58
CA LYS A 57 -14.94 -5.45 12.75
C LYS A 57 -14.14 -4.66 13.79
N ASP A 58 -13.14 -3.88 13.37
CA ASP A 58 -12.34 -3.06 14.30
C ASP A 58 -13.23 -2.05 15.06
N ILE A 59 -14.21 -1.46 14.37
CA ILE A 59 -15.19 -0.56 15.00
C ILE A 59 -16.08 -1.35 15.98
N GLN A 60 -16.68 -2.45 15.54
CA GLN A 60 -17.62 -3.26 16.36
C GLN A 60 -16.97 -3.83 17.61
N THR A 61 -15.67 -4.13 17.56
CA THR A 61 -14.94 -4.66 18.72
C THR A 61 -14.36 -3.55 19.61
N GLY A 62 -14.52 -2.28 19.20
CA GLY A 62 -14.06 -1.14 19.99
C GLY A 62 -12.55 -0.90 19.95
N VAL A 63 -11.83 -1.57 19.03
CA VAL A 63 -10.37 -1.38 18.90
C VAL A 63 -10.01 -0.21 17.98
N CYS A 64 -11.03 0.43 17.38
CA CYS A 64 -10.89 1.64 16.58
C CYS A 64 -11.96 2.64 17.05
N ALA A 65 -11.57 3.89 17.30
CA ALA A 65 -12.50 4.94 17.73
C ALA A 65 -13.38 5.40 16.56
N VAL A 66 -14.60 5.78 16.86
CA VAL A 66 -15.63 6.15 15.87
C VAL A 66 -15.93 7.64 15.82
N GLU A 67 -15.38 8.41 16.78
CA GLU A 67 -15.62 9.85 16.85
C GLU A 67 -14.40 10.57 17.44
N GLY A 68 -14.29 11.86 17.15
CA GLY A 68 -13.15 12.67 17.56
C GLY A 68 -12.38 13.19 16.35
N GLU A 69 -11.28 13.88 16.60
CA GLU A 69 -10.40 14.43 15.59
C GLU A 69 -8.95 14.18 15.99
N PRO A 70 -8.04 14.02 15.00
CA PRO A 70 -6.61 13.94 15.32
C PRO A 70 -6.13 15.24 15.98
N VAL A 71 -5.12 15.15 16.82
CA VAL A 71 -4.61 16.30 17.60
C VAL A 71 -3.14 16.52 17.34
N VAL A 72 -2.75 17.74 16.99
CA VAL A 72 -1.34 18.11 16.85
C VAL A 72 -0.73 18.21 18.25
N GLU A 73 0.21 17.35 18.59
CA GLU A 73 0.89 17.34 19.89
C GLU A 73 2.13 18.22 19.92
N LYS A 74 2.83 18.26 18.78
CA LYS A 74 4.07 19.02 18.67
C LYS A 74 4.19 19.56 17.26
N GLU A 75 4.63 20.81 17.10
CA GLU A 75 4.65 21.46 15.82
C GLU A 75 5.83 22.43 15.72
N SER A 76 6.43 22.47 14.53
CA SER A 76 7.39 23.52 14.15
C SER A 76 7.01 24.02 12.75
N ALA A 77 7.78 24.95 12.20
CA ALA A 77 7.47 25.50 10.87
C ALA A 77 7.26 24.40 9.81
N ALA A 78 8.15 23.41 9.77
CA ALA A 78 8.16 22.37 8.73
C ALA A 78 7.69 20.98 9.21
N THR A 79 7.54 20.76 10.52
CA THR A 79 7.25 19.42 11.04
C THR A 79 6.05 19.42 12.01
N ALA A 80 5.42 18.24 12.16
CA ALA A 80 4.40 18.05 13.21
C ALA A 80 4.36 16.59 13.65
N LEU A 81 4.01 16.40 14.94
CA LEU A 81 3.65 15.11 15.52
C LEU A 81 2.15 15.17 15.84
N VAL A 82 1.42 14.15 15.39
CA VAL A 82 -0.04 14.09 15.52
C VAL A 82 -0.42 12.83 16.30
N ASP A 83 -1.29 13.00 17.28
CA ASP A 83 -1.98 11.88 17.93
C ASP A 83 -3.25 11.58 17.11
N GLY A 84 -3.33 10.41 16.52
CA GLY A 84 -4.46 9.95 15.71
C GLY A 84 -5.68 9.55 16.52
N LYS A 85 -5.57 9.53 17.86
CA LYS A 85 -6.69 9.21 18.78
C LYS A 85 -7.36 7.87 18.47
N ASN A 86 -6.58 6.93 17.94
CA ASN A 86 -7.05 5.61 17.55
C ASN A 86 -8.21 5.64 16.54
N LEU A 87 -8.29 6.71 15.73
CA LEU A 87 -9.32 6.90 14.71
C LEU A 87 -9.03 6.03 13.46
N LEU A 88 -10.01 5.95 12.55
CA LEU A 88 -9.82 5.31 11.24
C LEU A 88 -8.60 5.93 10.54
N GLY A 89 -7.74 5.07 9.98
CA GLY A 89 -6.52 5.52 9.30
C GLY A 89 -6.74 6.62 8.26
N PRO A 90 -7.80 6.55 7.41
CA PRO A 90 -8.06 7.64 6.46
C PRO A 90 -8.40 8.99 7.10
N VAL A 91 -9.00 9.02 8.27
CA VAL A 91 -9.25 10.28 8.98
C VAL A 91 -7.91 10.90 9.41
N VAL A 92 -7.04 10.08 10.00
CA VAL A 92 -5.71 10.52 10.43
C VAL A 92 -4.85 10.92 9.23
N GLY A 93 -4.85 10.10 8.16
CA GLY A 93 -4.04 10.33 6.96
C GLY A 93 -4.43 11.62 6.23
N ASN A 94 -5.73 11.87 6.07
CA ASN A 94 -6.22 13.10 5.43
C ASN A 94 -5.81 14.33 6.24
N PHE A 95 -5.99 14.27 7.57
CA PHE A 95 -5.59 15.36 8.46
C PHE A 95 -4.09 15.65 8.31
N CYS A 96 -3.26 14.61 8.38
CA CYS A 96 -1.80 14.76 8.36
C CYS A 96 -1.26 15.23 6.99
N MET A 97 -1.79 14.69 5.88
CA MET A 97 -1.35 15.14 4.56
C MET A 97 -1.77 16.59 4.29
N ASN A 98 -3.00 16.97 4.70
CA ASN A 98 -3.43 18.37 4.59
C ASN A 98 -2.54 19.30 5.41
N LEU A 99 -2.13 18.87 6.61
CA LEU A 99 -1.20 19.65 7.44
C LEU A 99 0.18 19.76 6.77
N ALA A 100 0.69 18.66 6.18
CA ALA A 100 1.96 18.67 5.47
C ALA A 100 1.92 19.63 4.27
N ILE A 101 0.82 19.63 3.50
CA ILE A 101 0.63 20.52 2.36
C ILE A 101 0.61 21.99 2.82
N ARG A 102 -0.11 22.32 3.91
CA ARG A 102 -0.13 23.69 4.45
C ARG A 102 1.28 24.17 4.80
N LYS A 103 2.05 23.32 5.51
CA LYS A 103 3.44 23.64 5.87
C LYS A 103 4.31 23.85 4.62
N ALA A 104 4.15 22.98 3.62
CA ALA A 104 4.93 23.09 2.38
C ALA A 104 4.62 24.38 1.63
N LYS A 105 3.38 24.89 1.70
CA LYS A 105 3.03 26.21 1.13
C LYS A 105 3.78 27.34 1.82
N GLU A 106 3.99 27.21 3.13
CA GLU A 106 4.60 28.28 3.94
C GLU A 106 6.13 28.26 3.88
N VAL A 107 6.75 27.07 3.99
CA VAL A 107 8.21 26.97 4.14
C VAL A 107 8.88 26.01 3.15
N GLY A 108 8.15 25.52 2.15
CA GLY A 108 8.70 24.69 1.09
C GLY A 108 8.63 23.19 1.34
N ILE A 109 8.47 22.76 2.61
CA ILE A 109 8.33 21.34 2.97
C ILE A 109 7.46 21.20 4.20
N GLY A 110 6.64 20.16 4.22
CA GLY A 110 5.93 19.74 5.43
C GLY A 110 6.22 18.28 5.69
N TRP A 111 6.64 17.94 6.91
CA TRP A 111 6.90 16.57 7.34
C TRP A 111 6.07 16.30 8.59
N VAL A 112 5.03 15.48 8.44
CA VAL A 112 4.07 15.19 9.52
C VAL A 112 4.08 13.71 9.83
N VAL A 113 4.22 13.35 11.10
CA VAL A 113 4.13 11.95 11.53
C VAL A 113 2.98 11.79 12.50
N ALA A 114 2.37 10.61 12.50
CA ALA A 114 1.27 10.31 13.42
C ALA A 114 1.50 8.97 14.12
N HIS A 115 1.07 8.91 15.38
CA HIS A 115 0.91 7.65 16.12
C HIS A 115 -0.57 7.44 16.44
N ASP A 116 -0.85 6.34 17.06
CA ASP A 116 -2.21 5.95 17.47
C ASP A 116 -3.19 6.00 16.29
N SER A 117 -2.73 5.48 15.14
CA SER A 117 -3.53 5.38 13.93
C SER A 117 -3.86 3.92 13.61
N ASN A 118 -4.65 3.71 12.58
CA ASN A 118 -5.09 2.41 12.11
C ASN A 118 -4.78 2.23 10.61
N HIS A 119 -5.11 1.07 10.04
CA HIS A 119 -4.89 0.80 8.60
C HIS A 119 -5.52 1.93 7.77
N PHE A 120 -4.77 2.46 6.79
CA PHE A 120 -5.18 3.65 6.05
C PHE A 120 -5.49 3.42 4.55
N GLY A 121 -5.63 2.14 4.14
CA GLY A 121 -5.89 1.82 2.73
C GLY A 121 -4.61 1.81 1.90
N ILE A 122 -4.63 2.41 0.72
CA ILE A 122 -3.46 2.53 -0.17
C ILE A 122 -2.67 3.80 0.15
N ALA A 123 -1.35 3.68 0.19
CA ALA A 123 -0.48 4.83 0.49
C ALA A 123 -0.59 5.90 -0.61
N GLY A 124 -0.73 5.46 -1.87
CA GLY A 124 -0.85 6.37 -3.02
C GLY A 124 -1.96 7.40 -2.90
N TYR A 125 -3.05 7.07 -2.20
CA TYR A 125 -4.15 8.01 -2.02
C TYR A 125 -3.63 9.34 -1.43
N TYR A 126 -2.86 9.25 -0.35
CA TYR A 126 -2.39 10.45 0.37
C TYR A 126 -1.32 11.20 -0.41
N SER A 127 -0.35 10.48 -1.01
CA SER A 127 0.70 11.15 -1.78
C SER A 127 0.12 11.93 -2.98
N MET A 128 -0.97 11.41 -3.58
CA MET A 128 -1.64 12.08 -4.69
C MET A 128 -2.39 13.37 -4.26
N GLU A 129 -2.76 13.51 -2.97
CA GLU A 129 -3.40 14.75 -2.51
C GLU A 129 -2.48 15.96 -2.73
N ALA A 130 -1.17 15.77 -2.59
CA ALA A 130 -0.20 16.85 -2.84
C ALA A 130 -0.16 17.27 -4.33
N LEU A 131 -0.49 16.36 -5.26
CA LEU A 131 -0.55 16.71 -6.69
C LEU A 131 -1.60 17.77 -6.98
N LYS A 132 -2.70 17.79 -6.20
CA LYS A 132 -3.77 18.78 -6.38
C LYS A 132 -3.27 20.21 -6.14
N GLU A 133 -2.15 20.34 -5.42
CA GLU A 133 -1.51 21.61 -5.10
C GLU A 133 -0.16 21.77 -5.85
N ASN A 134 0.04 20.98 -6.91
CA ASN A 134 1.26 20.96 -7.71
C ASN A 134 2.53 20.69 -6.87
N MET A 135 2.40 19.83 -5.87
CA MET A 135 3.50 19.46 -4.96
C MET A 135 3.87 17.99 -5.08
N ILE A 136 5.09 17.66 -4.70
CA ILE A 136 5.49 16.26 -4.52
C ILE A 136 4.90 15.79 -3.19
N GLY A 137 4.19 14.65 -3.23
CA GLY A 137 3.66 14.03 -2.02
C GLY A 137 4.35 12.71 -1.72
N MET A 138 4.55 12.41 -0.43
CA MET A 138 5.04 11.10 -0.01
C MET A 138 4.21 10.62 1.17
N SER A 139 3.98 9.32 1.25
CA SER A 139 3.26 8.72 2.38
C SER A 139 3.81 7.35 2.70
N PHE A 140 3.88 7.05 3.99
CA PHE A 140 4.42 5.80 4.51
C PHE A 140 3.57 5.33 5.68
N THR A 141 3.49 4.01 5.90
CA THR A 141 2.91 3.47 7.12
C THR A 141 3.59 2.14 7.46
N ASN A 142 3.84 1.92 8.75
CA ASN A 142 4.17 0.56 9.15
C ASN A 142 2.88 -0.27 9.26
N THR A 143 3.01 -1.59 9.32
CA THR A 143 1.86 -2.50 9.33
C THR A 143 2.17 -3.72 10.21
N SER A 144 1.16 -4.57 10.42
CA SER A 144 1.30 -5.83 11.15
C SER A 144 2.46 -6.68 10.59
N PRO A 145 3.24 -7.33 11.46
CA PRO A 145 4.41 -8.09 11.01
C PRO A 145 4.02 -9.32 10.19
N LEU A 146 4.34 -9.29 8.91
CA LEU A 146 4.08 -10.36 7.93
C LEU A 146 5.36 -10.76 7.19
N VAL A 147 6.42 -9.95 7.29
CA VAL A 147 7.65 -10.08 6.52
C VAL A 147 8.77 -10.58 7.43
N VAL A 148 9.49 -11.59 6.97
CA VAL A 148 10.69 -12.11 7.64
C VAL A 148 11.89 -11.36 7.07
N PRO A 149 12.69 -10.69 7.91
CA PRO A 149 13.90 -10.02 7.43
C PRO A 149 14.87 -11.00 6.79
N THR A 150 15.67 -10.53 5.86
CA THR A 150 16.69 -11.36 5.20
C THR A 150 17.52 -12.13 6.21
N ARG A 151 17.59 -13.46 6.08
CA ARG A 151 18.28 -14.41 6.95
C ARG A 151 17.62 -14.58 8.33
N GLY A 152 16.47 -13.95 8.54
CA GLY A 152 15.69 -14.16 9.76
C GLY A 152 14.76 -15.35 9.66
N LYS A 153 14.07 -15.65 10.75
CA LYS A 153 13.04 -16.70 10.82
C LYS A 153 11.70 -16.17 11.30
N GLU A 154 11.71 -15.01 11.98
CA GLU A 154 10.51 -14.45 12.58
C GLU A 154 9.99 -13.28 11.75
N ARG A 155 8.67 -13.16 11.69
CA ARG A 155 8.00 -12.00 11.10
C ARG A 155 8.21 -10.82 12.02
N THR A 156 9.07 -9.89 11.65
CA THR A 156 9.37 -8.70 12.46
C THR A 156 9.11 -7.40 11.72
N LEU A 157 8.78 -7.46 10.42
CA LEU A 157 8.45 -6.26 9.65
C LEU A 157 7.06 -6.43 9.02
N GLY A 158 6.37 -5.33 8.86
CA GLY A 158 5.15 -5.29 8.07
C GLY A 158 5.45 -5.26 6.57
N THR A 159 4.42 -5.22 5.75
CA THR A 159 4.57 -4.95 4.31
C THR A 159 4.96 -3.50 4.06
N ASN A 160 4.80 -2.66 5.07
CA ASN A 160 5.35 -1.31 5.21
C ASN A 160 5.39 -0.55 3.88
N PRO A 161 4.21 -0.21 3.31
CA PRO A 161 4.16 0.45 2.01
C PRO A 161 4.70 1.88 2.05
N LEU A 162 5.15 2.31 0.87
CA LEU A 162 5.55 3.69 0.65
C LEU A 162 4.96 4.16 -0.68
N SER A 163 4.67 5.45 -0.75
CA SER A 163 4.25 6.06 -1.99
C SER A 163 4.94 7.40 -2.20
N VAL A 164 5.22 7.70 -3.46
CA VAL A 164 5.72 9.01 -3.92
C VAL A 164 4.91 9.41 -5.15
N ALA A 165 4.36 10.62 -5.12
CA ALA A 165 3.66 11.20 -6.27
C ALA A 165 4.32 12.52 -6.62
N ALA A 166 4.60 12.76 -7.91
CA ALA A 166 5.23 13.99 -8.37
C ALA A 166 4.48 14.54 -9.60
N PRO A 167 4.18 15.85 -9.61
CA PRO A 167 3.41 16.43 -10.72
C PRO A 167 4.25 16.59 -11.99
N ALA A 168 3.57 16.45 -13.13
CA ALA A 168 4.12 16.71 -14.45
C ALA A 168 3.19 17.69 -15.20
N GLN A 169 3.50 18.04 -16.44
CA GLN A 169 2.66 18.95 -17.23
C GLN A 169 1.34 18.30 -17.63
N HIS A 170 0.35 19.14 -17.89
CA HIS A 170 -0.95 18.74 -18.48
C HIS A 170 -1.71 17.71 -17.64
N GLY A 171 -1.53 17.72 -16.31
CA GLY A 171 -2.22 16.80 -15.41
C GLY A 171 -1.61 15.40 -15.32
N ASP A 172 -0.49 15.17 -16.02
CA ASP A 172 0.24 13.91 -15.90
C ASP A 172 1.02 13.89 -14.57
N SER A 173 1.49 12.70 -14.17
CA SER A 173 2.19 12.56 -12.89
C SER A 173 2.94 11.22 -12.83
N PHE A 174 4.00 11.22 -12.06
CA PHE A 174 4.64 10.00 -11.57
C PHE A 174 3.92 9.59 -10.29
N VAL A 175 3.48 8.34 -10.18
CA VAL A 175 2.87 7.84 -8.94
C VAL A 175 3.39 6.44 -8.64
N LEU A 176 4.33 6.35 -7.72
CA LEU A 176 4.81 5.08 -7.19
C LEU A 176 4.00 4.76 -5.92
N ASP A 177 3.37 3.59 -5.86
CA ASP A 177 2.70 3.10 -4.65
C ASP A 177 3.04 1.61 -4.53
N THR A 178 3.84 1.26 -3.55
CA THR A 178 4.36 -0.10 -3.46
C THR A 178 4.56 -0.56 -2.01
N ALA A 179 4.34 -1.84 -1.77
CA ALA A 179 4.77 -2.50 -0.53
C ALA A 179 6.30 -2.69 -0.57
N THR A 180 6.90 -2.82 0.61
CA THR A 180 8.32 -3.18 0.71
C THR A 180 8.52 -4.70 0.83
N SER A 181 7.44 -5.48 0.75
CA SER A 181 7.49 -6.94 0.61
C SER A 181 7.49 -7.34 -0.87
N ALA A 182 8.00 -8.54 -1.16
CA ALA A 182 8.04 -9.06 -2.53
C ALA A 182 6.65 -9.19 -3.15
N VAL A 183 5.63 -9.42 -2.31
CA VAL A 183 4.25 -9.63 -2.76
C VAL A 183 3.28 -9.28 -1.62
N ALA A 184 2.02 -9.01 -1.95
CA ALA A 184 0.95 -8.89 -0.96
C ALA A 184 0.52 -10.28 -0.47
N LEU A 185 0.25 -10.41 0.83
CA LEU A 185 -0.14 -11.71 1.45
C LEU A 185 -1.35 -12.34 0.75
N GLY A 186 -2.30 -11.52 0.29
CA GLY A 186 -3.50 -12.02 -0.41
C GLY A 186 -3.21 -12.84 -1.65
N LYS A 187 -2.08 -12.60 -2.34
CA LYS A 187 -1.70 -13.43 -3.49
C LYS A 187 -1.23 -14.82 -3.05
N VAL A 188 -0.54 -14.89 -1.90
CA VAL A 188 -0.12 -16.18 -1.32
C VAL A 188 -1.37 -16.98 -0.88
N GLU A 189 -2.33 -16.30 -0.21
CA GLU A 189 -3.60 -16.91 0.19
C GLU A 189 -4.38 -17.44 -1.00
N LEU A 190 -4.36 -16.71 -2.12
CA LEU A 190 -5.05 -17.13 -3.35
C LEU A 190 -4.42 -18.40 -3.94
N ASN A 191 -3.09 -18.47 -4.00
CA ASN A 191 -2.40 -19.66 -4.50
C ASN A 191 -2.65 -20.87 -3.60
N GLU A 192 -2.64 -20.67 -2.27
CA GLU A 192 -2.95 -21.76 -1.32
C GLU A 192 -4.36 -22.33 -1.59
N ARG A 193 -5.37 -21.46 -1.78
CA ARG A 193 -6.75 -21.90 -2.07
C ARG A 193 -6.87 -22.67 -3.40
N ARG A 194 -6.01 -22.35 -4.36
CA ARG A 194 -5.98 -23.00 -5.67
C ARG A 194 -5.19 -24.30 -5.67
N GLY A 195 -4.35 -24.51 -4.66
CA GLY A 195 -3.40 -25.61 -4.63
C GLY A 195 -2.19 -25.38 -5.55
N ASP A 196 -1.95 -24.12 -5.93
CA ASP A 196 -0.85 -23.73 -6.83
C ASP A 196 0.37 -23.31 -6.03
N PRO A 197 1.59 -23.60 -6.52
CA PRO A 197 2.79 -23.05 -5.88
C PRO A 197 2.88 -21.52 -6.10
N ILE A 198 3.58 -20.84 -5.20
CA ILE A 198 3.90 -19.43 -5.39
C ILE A 198 5.25 -19.31 -6.12
N PRO A 199 5.48 -18.20 -6.84
CA PRO A 199 6.79 -17.92 -7.42
C PRO A 199 7.91 -17.92 -6.39
N ASP A 200 9.09 -18.35 -6.80
CA ASP A 200 10.27 -18.27 -5.94
C ASP A 200 10.55 -16.83 -5.53
N GLY A 201 10.96 -16.64 -4.27
CA GLY A 201 11.27 -15.32 -3.74
C GLY A 201 10.07 -14.53 -3.20
N TRP A 202 8.87 -15.16 -3.13
CA TRP A 202 7.71 -14.52 -2.50
C TRP A 202 7.64 -14.74 -0.99
N GLY A 203 8.12 -15.90 -0.53
CA GLY A 203 8.01 -16.25 0.88
C GLY A 203 9.04 -17.24 1.35
N CYS A 204 9.09 -17.42 2.66
CA CYS A 204 9.95 -18.40 3.32
C CYS A 204 9.16 -19.29 4.27
N ASP A 205 9.72 -20.43 4.56
CA ASP A 205 9.17 -21.42 5.52
C ASP A 205 9.44 -20.97 6.97
N PRO A 206 8.95 -21.71 7.98
CA PRO A 206 9.19 -21.36 9.38
C PRO A 206 10.67 -21.40 9.82
N GLN A 207 11.55 -22.01 9.01
CA GLN A 207 12.99 -22.05 9.27
C GLN A 207 13.73 -20.87 8.61
N GLY A 208 12.99 -20.04 7.81
CA GLY A 208 13.55 -18.88 7.13
C GLY A 208 14.13 -19.18 5.75
N HIS A 209 13.93 -20.39 5.23
CA HIS A 209 14.39 -20.75 3.88
C HIS A 209 13.33 -20.43 2.83
N LEU A 210 13.73 -19.92 1.69
CA LEU A 210 12.80 -19.64 0.59
C LEU A 210 12.00 -20.88 0.23
N THR A 211 10.73 -20.71 -0.09
CA THR A 211 9.83 -21.81 -0.43
C THR A 211 8.81 -21.36 -1.49
N THR A 212 8.40 -22.32 -2.33
CA THR A 212 7.30 -22.13 -3.26
C THR A 212 5.98 -22.71 -2.72
N ASP A 213 5.98 -23.24 -1.49
CA ASP A 213 4.78 -23.76 -0.83
C ASP A 213 4.04 -22.63 -0.08
N PRO A 214 2.85 -22.20 -0.58
CA PRO A 214 2.12 -21.14 0.09
C PRO A 214 1.66 -21.52 1.51
N THR A 215 1.41 -22.81 1.76
CA THR A 215 1.00 -23.27 3.09
C THR A 215 2.11 -23.04 4.13
N SER A 216 3.36 -23.34 3.79
CA SER A 216 4.51 -23.09 4.65
C SER A 216 4.66 -21.61 4.99
N VAL A 217 4.45 -20.73 3.99
CA VAL A 217 4.51 -19.27 4.18
C VAL A 217 3.42 -18.83 5.17
N LEU A 218 2.19 -19.33 4.99
CA LEU A 218 1.04 -18.89 5.82
C LEU A 218 1.11 -19.47 7.25
N LYS A 219 1.59 -20.71 7.40
CA LYS A 219 1.61 -21.44 8.67
C LYS A 219 3.00 -21.39 9.35
N GLY A 220 3.42 -20.19 9.73
CA GLY A 220 4.64 -20.00 10.53
C GLY A 220 5.82 -19.41 9.78
N GLY A 221 5.85 -19.52 8.46
CA GLY A 221 6.80 -18.77 7.62
C GLY A 221 6.35 -17.33 7.45
N GLY A 222 6.80 -16.66 6.39
CA GLY A 222 6.39 -15.28 6.13
C GLY A 222 6.73 -14.80 4.72
N LEU A 223 6.30 -13.60 4.42
CA LEU A 223 6.70 -12.93 3.18
C LEU A 223 8.18 -12.55 3.27
N VAL A 224 8.80 -12.35 2.12
CA VAL A 224 10.18 -11.83 2.09
C VAL A 224 10.18 -10.38 1.58
N PRO A 225 11.22 -9.61 1.91
CA PRO A 225 11.31 -8.22 1.41
C PRO A 225 11.41 -8.16 -0.11
N ILE A 226 11.00 -7.03 -0.67
CA ILE A 226 11.11 -6.75 -2.11
C ILE A 226 12.58 -6.92 -2.55
N GLY A 227 12.80 -7.49 -3.76
CA GLY A 227 14.12 -7.80 -4.27
C GLY A 227 14.58 -9.22 -3.95
N GLY A 228 13.84 -9.86 -3.09
CA GLY A 228 13.94 -11.29 -2.75
C GLY A 228 15.10 -12.04 -3.38
N UNK A 229 14.93 -13.14 -3.90
CA UNK A 229 15.87 -14.02 -4.50
C UNK A 229 16.26 -13.67 -5.91
N UNK A 230 15.59 -12.89 -6.40
CA UNK A 230 15.88 -12.36 -7.65
C UNK A 230 17.22 -11.70 -7.74
N UNK A 231 17.60 -11.29 -6.81
CA UNK A 231 18.90 -10.75 -6.66
C UNK A 231 19.95 -11.84 -6.70
N UNK A 232 19.60 -12.81 -6.42
CA UNK A 232 20.45 -13.92 -6.51
C UNK A 232 20.72 -14.32 -7.94
N UNK A 233 19.86 -14.21 -8.63
CA UNK A 233 19.98 -14.48 -10.00
C UNK A 233 20.81 -13.44 -10.75
N UNK A 234 20.75 -12.43 -10.41
CA UNK A 234 21.49 -11.34 -10.98
C UNK A 234 22.95 -11.40 -10.51
N UNK A 235 23.10 -11.76 -9.49
CA UNK A 235 24.39 -11.93 -8.95
C UNK A 235 25.03 -13.22 -9.45
N UNK A 236 24.35 -14.00 -9.75
CA UNK A 236 24.81 -15.22 -10.34
C UNK A 236 25.30 -15.05 -11.78
N UNK A 237 24.79 -14.31 -12.32
CA UNK A 237 25.22 -13.99 -13.64
C UNK A 237 26.56 -13.28 -13.67
N UNK A 238 26.74 -12.61 -12.85
CA UNK A 238 27.98 -11.92 -12.69
C UNK A 238 29.03 -12.84 -12.08
N UNK A 239 28.58 -13.61 -11.41
CA UNK A 239 29.48 -14.56 -10.84
C UNK A 239 29.85 -15.67 -11.80
N UNK A 240 29.18 -15.90 -12.58
CA UNK A 240 29.50 -16.92 -13.53
C UNK A 240 30.68 -16.58 -14.41
N UNK A 241 30.80 -15.48 -14.57
CA UNK A 241 31.92 -15.05 -15.33
C UNK A 241 33.21 -15.14 -14.54
N UNK A 242 33.10 -15.08 -13.46
CA UNK A 242 34.26 -15.20 -12.59
C UNK A 242 34.34 -16.57 -11.98
N UNK A 243 33.57 -17.23 -12.36
CA UNK A 243 33.46 -18.54 -11.78
C UNK A 243 34.60 -19.49 -11.96
N UNK A 244 35.25 -19.30 -12.76
CA UNK A 244 36.28 -20.29 -12.90
C UNK A 244 37.38 -20.20 -11.87
N UNK A 245 37.63 -19.28 -11.52
CA UNK A 245 38.70 -19.16 -10.62
C UNK A 245 38.24 -18.92 -9.25
N UNK A 246 37.41 -18.61 -9.25
CA UNK A 246 37.02 -18.23 -7.93
C UNK A 246 35.78 -19.01 -7.50
N UNK A 247 35.82 -20.00 -7.89
CA UNK A 247 34.75 -20.83 -7.44
C UNK A 247 34.46 -20.75 -5.97
N UNK A 248 35.36 -20.61 -5.28
CA UNK A 248 35.14 -20.49 -3.86
C UNK A 248 34.82 -19.07 -3.51
N UNK A 249 35.42 -18.35 -4.10
CA UNK A 249 35.25 -16.98 -3.88
C UNK A 249 33.97 -16.48 -4.56
N UNK A 250 33.72 -17.10 -5.47
CA UNK A 250 32.53 -16.75 -6.13
C UNK A 250 31.30 -17.18 -5.41
N UNK A 251 31.50 -18.11 -4.86
CA UNK A 251 30.39 -18.54 -4.04
C UNK A 251 30.21 -17.63 -2.86
N UNK A 252 31.20 -17.22 -2.42
CA UNK A 252 31.14 -16.33 -1.34
C UNK A 252 30.73 -14.95 -1.81
N UNK A 253 31.20 -14.78 -2.86
CA UNK A 253 30.87 -13.54 -3.44
C UNK A 253 29.45 -13.51 -3.98
N UNK A 254 29.16 -14.55 -4.39
CA UNK A 254 27.83 -14.67 -4.83
C UNK A 254 26.86 -14.70 -3.69
N UNK A 255 27.32 -15.17 -2.80
CA UNK A 255 26.51 -15.17 -1.59
C UNK A 255 26.50 -13.81 -0.96
N UNK A 256 27.52 -13.32 -1.09
CA UNK A 256 27.67 -12.00 -0.56
C UNK A 256 26.92 -11.02 -1.46
N UNK A 257 26.95 -11.31 -2.63
CA UNK A 257 26.27 -10.46 -3.52
C UNK A 257 24.76 -10.69 -3.49
N UNK A 258 24.49 -11.83 -3.24
CA UNK A 258 23.13 -12.14 -3.06
C UNK A 258 22.64 -11.67 -1.72
N UNK A 259 23.44 -11.65 -0.91
CA UNK A 259 23.12 -11.19 0.42
C UNK A 259 23.07 -9.66 0.44
N UNK A 260 23.80 -9.21 -0.34
CA UNK A 260 23.83 -7.80 -0.40
C UNK A 260 22.57 -7.27 -1.09
N UNK A 261 22.11 -7.94 -1.98
CA UNK A 261 20.91 -7.59 -2.64
C UNK A 261 19.65 -7.86 -1.83
N UNK A 262 19.73 -8.76 -1.18
CA UNK A 262 18.67 -9.12 -0.29
C UNK A 262 18.69 -8.31 0.99
N UNK A 263 19.70 -7.84 1.30
CA UNK A 263 19.86 -7.02 2.43
C UNK A 263 19.39 -5.59 2.14
N UNK A 264 19.51 -5.30 1.02
CA UNK A 264 19.16 -4.01 0.59
C UNK A 264 17.64 -3.81 0.53
N UNK A 265 16.95 -4.76 0.31
CA UNK A 265 15.55 -4.72 0.32
C UNK A 265 14.93 -4.71 1.72
N UNK A 266 15.51 -5.21 2.64
CA UNK A 266 15.10 -5.17 4.01
C UNK A 266 15.25 -3.79 4.54
N UNK A 267 16.05 -3.09 4.04
CA UNK A 267 16.36 -1.76 4.36
C UNK A 267 15.22 -0.79 4.00
N UNK A 268 14.50 -1.03 3.00
CA UNK A 268 13.35 -0.27 2.67
C UNK A 268 12.21 -0.40 3.67
N GLY A 269 11.92 -1.64 4.10
CA GLY A 269 10.94 -1.84 5.15
C GLY A 269 11.35 -1.23 6.50
N MET A 270 12.61 -1.36 6.84
CA MET A 270 13.13 -0.75 8.09
C MET A 270 13.11 0.78 8.02
N MET A 271 13.40 1.35 6.88
CA MET A 271 13.30 2.81 6.69
C MET A 271 11.88 3.29 7.02
N VAL A 272 10.88 2.58 6.56
CA VAL A 272 9.48 2.92 6.88
C VAL A 272 9.24 2.83 8.39
N GLU A 273 9.77 1.78 9.06
CA GLU A 273 9.68 1.72 10.55
C GLU A 273 10.30 2.96 11.19
N VAL A 274 11.46 3.40 10.69
CA VAL A 274 12.14 4.60 11.25
C VAL A 274 11.25 5.84 11.12
N PHE A 275 10.69 6.09 9.93
CA PHE A 275 9.88 7.29 9.69
C PHE A 275 8.47 7.21 10.29
N CYS A 276 7.98 6.02 10.54
CA CYS A 276 6.63 5.79 11.05
C CYS A 276 6.67 5.43 12.54
N GLY A 277 6.85 4.14 12.85
CA GLY A 277 6.78 3.67 14.23
C GLY A 277 7.76 4.36 15.17
N ILE A 278 9.04 4.47 14.77
CA ILE A 278 10.08 5.02 15.66
C ILE A 278 9.92 6.54 15.80
N LEU A 279 9.83 7.27 14.66
CA LEU A 279 9.79 8.73 14.68
C LEU A 279 8.53 9.27 15.36
N ALA A 280 7.40 8.59 15.17
CA ALA A 280 6.11 9.01 15.77
C ALA A 280 5.90 8.49 17.20
N GLY A 281 6.72 7.56 17.68
CA GLY A 281 6.53 6.94 19.00
C GLY A 281 5.39 5.93 19.01
N ALA A 282 5.02 5.38 17.86
CA ALA A 282 3.96 4.37 17.71
C ALA A 282 4.51 2.96 17.95
N GLN A 283 3.65 1.95 17.83
CA GLN A 283 4.12 0.56 17.84
C GLN A 283 4.96 0.29 16.58
N TYR A 284 5.95 -0.58 16.70
CA TYR A 284 6.85 -0.92 15.60
C TYR A 284 7.21 -2.40 15.63
N SER A 285 7.59 -2.92 14.48
CA SER A 285 8.10 -4.28 14.35
C SER A 285 7.09 -5.29 14.93
N LYS A 286 7.56 -6.26 15.73
CA LYS A 286 6.73 -7.31 16.34
C LYS A 286 5.77 -6.80 17.43
N TYR A 287 5.90 -5.55 17.83
CA TYR A 287 5.00 -4.96 18.83
C TYR A 287 3.67 -4.51 18.21
N VAL A 288 3.63 -4.31 16.89
CA VAL A 288 2.37 -4.05 16.19
C VAL A 288 1.47 -5.28 16.30
N ARG A 289 0.16 -5.08 16.52
CA ARG A 289 -0.78 -6.21 16.69
C ARG A 289 -0.78 -7.11 15.44
N THR A 290 -1.01 -8.39 15.67
CA THR A 290 -1.07 -9.39 14.60
C THR A 290 -2.23 -9.09 13.63
N TRP A 291 -1.98 -9.31 12.35
CA TRP A 291 -2.95 -9.05 11.28
C TRP A 291 -4.29 -9.77 11.54
N LYS A 292 -5.37 -9.03 11.42
CA LYS A 292 -6.76 -9.52 11.62
C LYS A 292 -7.11 -9.92 13.07
N VAL A 293 -6.22 -9.72 14.04
CA VAL A 293 -6.51 -9.94 15.45
C VAL A 293 -6.99 -8.62 16.07
N THR A 294 -8.12 -8.66 16.78
CA THR A 294 -8.76 -7.46 17.35
C THR A 294 -8.70 -7.46 18.89
N ASP A 295 -7.52 -7.82 19.44
CA ASP A 295 -7.31 -7.90 20.89
C ASP A 295 -6.86 -6.58 21.51
N ARG A 296 -6.41 -5.64 20.69
CA ARG A 296 -5.94 -4.32 21.13
C ARG A 296 -5.88 -3.36 19.94
N ALA A 297 -5.75 -2.06 20.24
CA ALA A 297 -5.54 -1.03 19.23
C ALA A 297 -4.26 -1.31 18.43
N ALA A 298 -4.25 -0.92 17.17
CA ALA A 298 -3.10 -1.15 16.29
C ALA A 298 -1.95 -0.19 16.61
N ASN A 299 -2.26 1.05 16.93
CA ASN A 299 -1.30 2.14 17.16
C ASN A 299 -0.22 2.14 16.09
N LEU A 300 -0.65 2.25 14.82
CA LEU A 300 0.28 2.31 13.68
C LEU A 300 0.92 3.70 13.61
N GLY A 301 2.19 3.70 13.20
CA GLY A 301 2.89 4.94 12.86
C GLY A 301 2.72 5.25 11.38
N GLN A 302 2.51 6.52 11.06
CA GLN A 302 2.32 6.97 9.67
C GLN A 302 3.13 8.25 9.46
N CYS A 303 3.55 8.46 8.22
CA CYS A 303 4.36 9.62 7.85
C CYS A 303 3.86 10.18 6.52
N PHE A 304 3.69 11.50 6.48
CA PHE A 304 3.17 12.23 5.33
C PHE A 304 4.08 13.41 5.06
N VAL A 305 4.51 13.56 3.80
CA VAL A 305 5.44 14.62 3.40
C VAL A 305 4.89 15.32 2.17
N ALA A 306 4.93 16.64 2.18
CA ALA A 306 4.67 17.45 0.98
C ALA A 306 5.88 18.33 0.74
N ILE A 307 6.28 18.46 -0.53
CA ILE A 307 7.44 19.29 -0.92
C ILE A 307 6.99 20.19 -2.06
N ASN A 308 7.18 21.49 -1.91
CA ASN A 308 6.88 22.46 -2.95
C ASN A 308 8.08 22.56 -3.91
N PRO A 309 7.97 22.04 -5.15
CA PRO A 309 9.10 22.05 -6.08
C PRO A 309 9.53 23.48 -6.51
N GLU A 310 8.63 24.47 -6.35
CA GLU A 310 8.96 25.87 -6.65
C GLU A 310 10.10 26.42 -5.77
N ASN A 311 10.35 25.78 -4.63
CA ASN A 311 11.46 26.17 -3.73
C ASN A 311 12.83 25.62 -4.18
N PHE A 312 12.86 24.96 -5.34
CA PHE A 312 14.07 24.32 -5.89
C PHE A 312 14.34 24.81 -7.31
N ALA A 313 14.93 24.01 -8.16
CA ALA A 313 15.25 24.41 -9.54
C ALA A 313 13.96 24.62 -10.37
N PRO A 314 13.85 25.74 -11.11
CA PRO A 314 12.67 26.01 -11.93
C PRO A 314 12.49 24.94 -13.01
N GLY A 315 11.27 24.79 -13.53
CA GLY A 315 10.97 23.85 -14.60
C GLY A 315 10.84 22.41 -14.14
N PHE A 316 10.37 22.18 -12.91
CA PHE A 316 10.22 20.83 -12.37
C PHE A 316 9.25 19.99 -13.21
N ASN A 317 8.04 20.52 -13.49
CA ASN A 317 7.01 19.77 -14.21
C ASN A 317 7.43 19.43 -15.65
N GLU A 318 8.17 20.33 -16.30
CA GLU A 318 8.71 20.09 -17.64
C GLU A 318 9.69 18.92 -17.65
N ARG A 319 10.64 18.93 -16.71
CA ARG A 319 11.64 17.84 -16.60
C ARG A 319 11.00 16.53 -16.19
N MET A 320 9.94 16.59 -15.35
CA MET A 320 9.20 15.39 -14.95
C MET A 320 8.46 14.79 -16.16
N SER A 321 7.83 15.63 -17.00
CA SER A 321 7.20 15.19 -18.24
C SER A 321 8.22 14.55 -19.20
N ASP A 322 9.38 15.20 -19.36
CA ASP A 322 10.45 14.69 -20.21
C ASP A 322 10.91 13.31 -19.73
N LEU A 323 11.12 13.16 -18.40
CA LEU A 323 11.51 11.86 -17.81
C LEU A 323 10.47 10.77 -18.09
N LEU A 324 9.18 11.08 -17.92
CA LEU A 324 8.10 10.13 -18.19
C LEU A 324 8.07 9.73 -19.67
N SER A 325 8.21 10.72 -20.58
CA SER A 325 8.24 10.47 -22.03
C SER A 325 9.44 9.59 -22.42
N ILE A 326 10.63 9.88 -21.90
CA ILE A 326 11.84 9.06 -22.15
C ILE A 326 11.57 7.59 -21.82
N GLN A 327 10.81 7.30 -20.77
CA GLN A 327 10.50 5.90 -20.43
C GLN A 327 9.45 5.31 -21.36
N ARG A 328 8.34 6.03 -21.58
CA ARG A 328 7.19 5.54 -22.36
C ARG A 328 7.46 5.38 -23.84
N ASP A 329 8.33 6.22 -24.39
CA ASP A 329 8.61 6.27 -25.85
C ASP A 329 9.65 5.24 -26.30
N GLN A 330 10.15 4.40 -25.41
CA GLN A 330 11.08 3.34 -25.77
C GLN A 330 10.36 2.24 -26.59
N ASP A 331 11.08 1.64 -27.52
CA ASP A 331 10.60 0.46 -28.23
C ASP A 331 10.41 -0.68 -27.23
N PRO A 332 9.22 -1.27 -27.14
CA PRO A 332 8.99 -2.34 -26.16
C PRO A 332 9.74 -3.62 -26.56
N ALA A 333 10.31 -4.31 -25.59
CA ALA A 333 10.99 -5.57 -25.81
C ALA A 333 10.04 -6.64 -26.39
N ASP A 334 8.79 -6.64 -25.95
CA ASP A 334 7.75 -7.53 -26.46
C ASP A 334 6.72 -6.69 -27.22
N PRO A 335 6.56 -6.88 -28.54
CA PRO A 335 5.54 -6.14 -29.30
C PRO A 335 4.14 -6.28 -28.67
N GLY A 336 3.45 -5.19 -28.50
CA GLY A 336 2.12 -5.18 -27.89
C GLY A 336 2.12 -4.98 -26.36
N SER A 337 3.29 -4.92 -25.74
CA SER A 337 3.44 -4.66 -24.29
C SER A 337 4.13 -3.30 -24.09
N PRO A 338 3.40 -2.18 -24.09
CA PRO A 338 4.03 -0.86 -24.02
C PRO A 338 4.85 -0.66 -22.75
N VAL A 339 5.88 0.16 -22.81
CA VAL A 339 6.65 0.55 -21.63
C VAL A 339 5.79 1.51 -20.79
N LEU A 340 5.66 1.22 -19.52
CA LEU A 340 4.79 1.98 -18.61
C LEU A 340 5.62 2.66 -17.52
N ALA A 341 5.25 3.88 -17.19
CA ALA A 341 5.81 4.61 -16.06
C ALA A 341 4.97 4.34 -14.79
N PRO A 342 5.53 4.55 -13.60
CA PRO A 342 4.77 4.40 -12.36
C PRO A 342 3.50 5.28 -12.35
N GLY A 343 2.35 4.65 -12.14
CA GLY A 343 1.04 5.27 -12.20
C GLY A 343 0.25 4.93 -13.45
N ASP A 344 0.90 4.50 -14.55
CA ASP A 344 0.22 4.16 -15.80
C ASP A 344 -0.71 2.94 -15.66
N PRO A 345 -0.31 1.83 -15.01
CA PRO A 345 -1.23 0.71 -14.83
C PRO A 345 -2.52 1.11 -14.13
N GLU A 346 -2.41 1.99 -13.14
CA GLU A 346 -3.56 2.48 -12.38
C GLU A 346 -4.45 3.36 -13.26
N ARG A 347 -3.85 4.27 -14.05
CA ARG A 347 -4.61 5.12 -15.00
C ARG A 347 -5.34 4.29 -16.04
N ILE A 348 -4.70 3.23 -16.55
CA ILE A 348 -5.33 2.29 -17.48
C ILE A 348 -6.55 1.63 -16.82
N ASN A 349 -6.43 1.19 -15.56
CA ASN A 349 -7.56 0.59 -14.86
C ASN A 349 -8.68 1.59 -14.59
N MET A 350 -8.33 2.82 -14.21
CA MET A 350 -9.32 3.90 -13.99
C MET A 350 -10.12 4.17 -15.27
N LYS A 351 -9.43 4.30 -16.40
CA LYS A 351 -10.07 4.50 -17.70
C LYS A 351 -11.02 3.35 -18.04
N LYS A 352 -10.57 2.10 -17.78
CA LYS A 352 -11.40 0.92 -17.97
C LYS A 352 -12.67 0.97 -17.11
N CYS A 353 -12.56 1.37 -15.84
CA CYS A 353 -13.73 1.53 -14.97
C CYS A 353 -14.68 2.59 -15.51
N GLU A 354 -14.14 3.71 -15.98
CA GLU A 354 -14.93 4.79 -16.59
C GLU A 354 -15.68 4.31 -17.84
N GLU A 355 -15.00 3.64 -18.75
CA GLU A 355 -15.59 3.08 -19.98
C GLU A 355 -16.67 2.05 -19.68
N MET A 356 -16.53 1.29 -18.60
CA MET A 356 -17.51 0.29 -18.17
C MET A 356 -18.69 0.92 -17.42
N GLY A 357 -18.58 2.16 -16.97
CA GLY A 357 -19.57 2.85 -16.15
C GLY A 357 -19.54 2.43 -14.69
N GLY A 358 -18.43 1.90 -14.22
CA GLY A 358 -18.28 1.46 -12.82
C GLY A 358 -17.14 0.48 -12.62
N ILE A 359 -17.04 -0.02 -11.41
CA ILE A 359 -15.96 -0.92 -10.99
C ILE A 359 -16.38 -2.38 -11.20
N PRO A 360 -15.59 -3.18 -11.94
CA PRO A 360 -15.94 -4.59 -12.21
C PRO A 360 -15.50 -5.53 -11.08
N TYR A 361 -16.40 -5.86 -10.17
CA TYR A 361 -16.12 -6.78 -9.06
C TYR A 361 -16.40 -8.24 -9.45
N HIS A 362 -15.61 -9.16 -8.91
CA HIS A 362 -15.93 -10.59 -8.98
C HIS A 362 -17.22 -10.85 -8.19
N ILE A 363 -18.12 -11.64 -8.74
CA ILE A 363 -19.43 -11.89 -8.13
C ILE A 363 -19.32 -12.40 -6.67
N ASN A 364 -18.29 -13.20 -6.36
CA ASN A 364 -18.11 -13.71 -4.99
C ASN A 364 -17.79 -12.59 -3.98
N VAL A 365 -17.16 -11.49 -4.42
CA VAL A 365 -16.91 -10.33 -3.56
C VAL A 365 -18.24 -9.67 -3.23
N VAL A 366 -19.06 -9.45 -4.27
CA VAL A 366 -20.37 -8.81 -4.10
C VAL A 366 -21.26 -9.65 -3.16
N ASN A 367 -21.29 -10.96 -3.37
CA ASN A 367 -22.09 -11.87 -2.53
C ASN A 367 -21.59 -11.82 -1.07
N TYR A 368 -20.27 -11.92 -0.85
CA TYR A 368 -19.69 -11.89 0.49
C TYR A 368 -20.04 -10.59 1.24
N ILE A 369 -19.90 -9.46 0.55
CA ILE A 369 -20.16 -8.14 1.14
C ILE A 369 -21.67 -7.98 1.42
N ASN A 370 -22.53 -8.45 0.53
CA ASN A 370 -23.98 -8.41 0.72
C ASN A 370 -24.43 -9.31 1.88
N ASP A 371 -23.82 -10.47 2.04
CA ASP A 371 -24.07 -11.33 3.21
C ASP A 371 -23.67 -10.62 4.51
N TYR A 372 -22.56 -9.88 4.48
CA TYR A 372 -22.11 -9.09 5.65
C TYR A 372 -23.11 -7.95 5.92
N ALA A 373 -23.48 -7.18 4.89
CA ALA A 373 -24.45 -6.08 5.01
C ALA A 373 -25.78 -6.56 5.63
N LYS A 374 -26.27 -7.71 5.17
CA LYS A 374 -27.49 -8.33 5.72
C LYS A 374 -27.34 -8.59 7.23
N LYS A 375 -26.19 -9.10 7.67
CA LYS A 375 -25.93 -9.40 9.10
C LYS A 375 -25.97 -8.15 9.97
N ILE A 376 -25.58 -6.99 9.43
CA ILE A 376 -25.58 -5.73 10.19
C ILE A 376 -26.83 -4.88 9.90
N GLY A 377 -27.80 -5.41 9.14
CA GLY A 377 -29.08 -4.73 8.88
C GLY A 377 -29.00 -3.60 7.85
N VAL A 378 -28.04 -3.66 6.93
CA VAL A 378 -27.87 -2.63 5.87
C VAL A 378 -28.39 -3.15 4.55
N SER A 379 -29.02 -2.28 3.75
CA SER A 379 -29.47 -2.61 2.40
C SER A 379 -28.25 -3.06 1.55
N GLN A 380 -28.46 -4.10 0.79
CA GLN A 380 -27.43 -4.69 -0.06
C GLN A 380 -26.94 -3.70 -1.11
N LEU A 381 -25.72 -3.91 -1.57
CA LEU A 381 -25.17 -3.26 -2.73
C LEU A 381 -26.11 -3.52 -3.91
N LEU A 382 -26.49 -2.46 -4.64
CA LEU A 382 -27.51 -2.58 -5.68
C LEU A 382 -27.08 -3.58 -6.76
N PRO A 383 -28.03 -4.40 -7.23
CA PRO A 383 -27.69 -5.36 -8.28
C PRO A 383 -27.20 -4.64 -9.53
N CYS A 384 -26.20 -5.23 -10.16
CA CYS A 384 -25.69 -4.72 -11.42
C CYS A 384 -26.62 -5.14 -12.55
N ASP A 385 -27.00 -4.17 -13.35
CA ASP A 385 -27.71 -4.44 -14.59
C ASP A 385 -26.78 -5.03 -15.66
N LYS A 386 -25.48 -4.96 -15.43
CA LYS A 386 -24.47 -5.46 -16.38
C LYS A 386 -23.60 -6.54 -15.74
N ILE A 387 -23.76 -7.76 -16.21
CA ILE A 387 -22.84 -8.86 -15.92
C ILE A 387 -21.94 -9.00 -17.15
N VAL A 388 -20.65 -8.81 -16.98
CA VAL A 388 -19.67 -8.86 -18.06
C VAL A 388 -18.82 -10.12 -17.88
N SER A 389 -18.68 -10.90 -18.96
CA SER A 389 -17.75 -12.04 -19.00
C SER A 389 -16.43 -11.51 -19.56
N ILE A 390 -15.40 -11.48 -18.72
CA ILE A 390 -14.04 -11.06 -19.11
C ILE A 390 -13.08 -12.25 -18.93
#